data_42c26d3259d801ea0a327a93d06455fe
#
_entry.id   42c26d3259d801ea0a327a93d06455fe
#
_cell.length_a   1.000
_cell.length_b   1.000
_cell.length_c   1.000
_cell.angle_alpha   90.00
_cell.angle_beta   90.00
_cell.angle_gamma   90.00
#
_symmetry.space_group_name_H-M   'P 1'
#
loop_
_entity.id
_entity.type
_entity.pdbx_description
1 polymer ?
#
loop_
_entity_poly.entity_id
_entity_poly.type
_entity_poly.pdbx_seq_one_letter_code
_entity_poly.pdbx_strand_id
1 'polypeptide(L)'
;MSSKLQYNCCIFVEKSDKMINTVAVYCASSTKIKSCFFKAAERLGEIFAMNHIRCCNGAGNMGLMAAVSNAVLANGGKVTGVIPRFMCEQGWQHKGLTDLEIVDTMHERKLRMMQLSDAAVALPGGCGTLEELFEVITWKQLGLYLKPIVIVNVENFYTPLLNYLEQLIDGQFMRPIHRDIWTVIDSPEDIMQAFKDAKPWDAGVRKNAAI
;
A
#
# COMPACT_ATOMS: atom_id res chain seq x y z
N MET A 1 60.25 -8.62 6.04
CA MET A 1 59.47 -7.82 5.04
C MET A 1 58.27 -8.66 4.67
N SER A 2 57.11 -8.38 5.26
CA SER A 2 55.87 -9.11 5.01
C SER A 2 54.84 -8.10 4.52
N SER A 3 54.52 -8.17 3.23
CA SER A 3 53.53 -7.31 2.57
C SER A 3 52.12 -7.83 2.87
N LYS A 4 51.34 -7.08 3.65
CA LYS A 4 49.92 -7.29 3.81
C LYS A 4 49.21 -6.79 2.56
N LEU A 5 48.69 -7.70 1.74
CA LEU A 5 47.67 -7.36 0.73
C LEU A 5 46.36 -7.06 1.45
N GLN A 6 45.94 -5.81 1.38
CA GLN A 6 44.61 -5.38 1.75
C GLN A 6 43.66 -5.69 0.60
N TYR A 7 42.82 -6.71 0.75
CA TYR A 7 41.69 -6.93 -0.16
C TYR A 7 40.57 -5.94 0.20
N ASN A 8 40.44 -4.89 -0.59
CA ASN A 8 39.22 -4.07 -0.59
C ASN A 8 38.10 -4.87 -1.26
N CYS A 9 37.30 -5.54 -0.43
CA CYS A 9 36.06 -6.13 -0.90
C CYS A 9 34.98 -5.03 -0.95
N CYS A 10 34.85 -4.35 -2.09
CA CYS A 10 33.67 -3.57 -2.39
C CYS A 10 32.49 -4.54 -2.53
N ILE A 11 31.75 -4.69 -1.45
CA ILE A 11 30.43 -5.34 -1.50
C ILE A 11 29.51 -4.37 -2.24
N PHE A 12 29.38 -4.56 -3.55
CA PHE A 12 28.23 -4.05 -4.28
C PHE A 12 27.01 -4.79 -3.76
N VAL A 13 26.27 -4.14 -2.86
CA VAL A 13 24.90 -4.57 -2.56
C VAL A 13 24.11 -4.24 -3.83
N GLU A 14 23.91 -5.24 -4.69
CA GLU A 14 22.93 -5.16 -5.74
C GLU A 14 21.59 -4.85 -5.07
N LYS A 15 21.09 -3.63 -5.29
CA LYS A 15 19.70 -3.29 -5.04
C LYS A 15 18.90 -4.25 -5.94
N SER A 16 18.37 -5.29 -5.35
CA SER A 16 17.39 -6.15 -6.02
C SER A 16 16.21 -5.24 -6.35
N ASP A 17 16.14 -4.75 -7.59
CA ASP A 17 14.98 -4.06 -8.14
C ASP A 17 13.84 -5.09 -8.26
N LYS A 18 13.24 -5.40 -7.12
CA LYS A 18 12.08 -6.28 -7.12
C LYS A 18 10.94 -5.53 -7.82
N MET A 19 10.62 -5.99 -9.02
CA MET A 19 9.58 -5.40 -9.85
C MET A 19 8.24 -5.48 -9.12
N ILE A 20 7.55 -4.34 -8.96
CA ILE A 20 6.21 -4.28 -8.38
C ILE A 20 5.21 -4.61 -9.48
N ASN A 21 4.54 -5.75 -9.36
CA ASN A 21 3.57 -6.22 -10.34
C ASN A 21 2.12 -6.07 -9.84
N THR A 22 1.90 -6.11 -8.54
CA THR A 22 0.57 -6.00 -7.93
C THR A 22 0.62 -5.07 -6.72
N VAL A 23 -0.34 -4.15 -6.62
CA VAL A 23 -0.43 -3.18 -5.52
C VAL A 23 -1.78 -3.27 -4.83
N ALA A 24 -1.77 -3.47 -3.51
CA ALA A 24 -2.96 -3.34 -2.68
C ALA A 24 -3.35 -1.87 -2.54
N VAL A 25 -4.60 -1.52 -2.83
CA VAL A 25 -5.11 -0.15 -2.71
C VAL A 25 -6.22 -0.11 -1.68
N TYR A 26 -5.98 0.63 -0.60
CA TYR A 26 -6.93 0.92 0.47
C TYR A 26 -7.53 2.31 0.25
N CYS A 27 -8.84 2.45 0.20
CA CYS A 27 -9.48 3.71 -0.12
C CYS A 27 -10.96 3.75 0.27
N ALA A 28 -11.56 4.95 0.22
CA ALA A 28 -12.96 5.16 0.57
C ALA A 28 -13.94 4.43 -0.34
N SER A 29 -15.03 3.90 0.23
CA SER A 29 -16.22 3.44 -0.48
C SER A 29 -17.29 4.54 -0.62
N SER A 30 -17.14 5.68 0.05
CA SER A 30 -18.10 6.79 0.01
C SER A 30 -18.10 7.49 -1.35
N THR A 31 -19.29 7.84 -1.83
CA THR A 31 -19.50 8.68 -3.04
C THR A 31 -19.71 10.16 -2.73
N LYS A 32 -19.82 10.52 -1.44
CA LYS A 32 -20.14 11.90 -0.99
C LYS A 32 -18.89 12.69 -0.57
N ILE A 33 -17.75 12.42 -1.21
CA ILE A 33 -16.47 13.08 -0.95
C ILE A 33 -16.12 14.05 -2.08
N LYS A 34 -15.12 14.91 -1.86
CA LYS A 34 -14.69 15.90 -2.86
C LYS A 34 -14.20 15.23 -4.15
N SER A 35 -14.47 15.89 -5.30
CA SER A 35 -14.07 15.40 -6.62
C SER A 35 -12.56 15.25 -6.81
N CYS A 36 -11.74 16.03 -6.11
CA CYS A 36 -10.27 15.91 -6.14
C CYS A 36 -9.79 14.51 -5.74
N PHE A 37 -10.47 13.85 -4.78
CA PHE A 37 -10.13 12.50 -4.36
C PHE A 37 -10.47 11.46 -5.45
N PHE A 38 -11.58 11.64 -6.17
CA PHE A 38 -11.91 10.78 -7.32
C PHE A 38 -10.87 10.92 -8.42
N LYS A 39 -10.50 12.17 -8.78
CA LYS A 39 -9.46 12.43 -9.78
C LYS A 39 -8.13 11.78 -9.41
N ALA A 40 -7.74 11.83 -8.14
CA ALA A 40 -6.52 11.17 -7.67
C ALA A 40 -6.62 9.63 -7.79
N ALA A 41 -7.78 9.03 -7.46
CA ALA A 41 -7.98 7.59 -7.60
C ALA A 41 -7.97 7.15 -9.08
N GLU A 42 -8.64 7.90 -9.96
CA GLU A 42 -8.64 7.68 -11.40
C GLU A 42 -7.22 7.78 -11.96
N ARG A 43 -6.49 8.83 -11.57
CA ARG A 43 -5.12 9.04 -12.01
C ARG A 43 -4.18 7.93 -11.56
N LEU A 44 -4.30 7.45 -10.31
CA LEU A 44 -3.54 6.30 -9.82
C LEU A 44 -3.83 5.06 -10.67
N GLY A 45 -5.09 4.83 -11.02
CA GLY A 45 -5.49 3.71 -11.87
C GLY A 45 -4.89 3.76 -13.26
N GLU A 46 -4.87 4.94 -13.90
CA GLU A 46 -4.21 5.17 -15.19
C GLU A 46 -2.72 4.85 -15.12
N ILE A 47 -2.02 5.36 -14.09
CA ILE A 47 -0.58 5.12 -13.89
C ILE A 47 -0.31 3.64 -13.70
N PHE A 48 -1.13 2.91 -12.95
CA PHE A 48 -0.98 1.47 -12.78
C PHE A 48 -1.12 0.73 -14.11
N ALA A 49 -2.14 1.04 -14.89
CA ALA A 49 -2.33 0.42 -16.21
C ALA A 49 -1.16 0.67 -17.15
N MET A 50 -0.68 1.93 -17.24
CA MET A 50 0.47 2.32 -18.08
C MET A 50 1.76 1.60 -17.66
N ASN A 51 1.92 1.26 -16.39
CA ASN A 51 3.10 0.54 -15.89
C ASN A 51 2.88 -0.97 -15.73
N HIS A 52 1.80 -1.51 -16.29
CA HIS A 52 1.43 -2.93 -16.20
C HIS A 52 1.28 -3.44 -14.75
N ILE A 53 0.97 -2.56 -13.81
CA ILE A 53 0.73 -2.89 -12.41
C ILE A 53 -0.73 -3.32 -12.25
N ARG A 54 -0.93 -4.49 -11.66
CA ARG A 54 -2.26 -4.97 -11.27
C ARG A 54 -2.72 -4.24 -10.00
N CYS A 55 -3.94 -3.71 -10.00
CA CYS A 55 -4.58 -3.21 -8.79
C CYS A 55 -5.23 -4.37 -8.02
N CYS A 56 -4.97 -4.46 -6.71
CA CYS A 56 -5.68 -5.36 -5.80
C CYS A 56 -6.44 -4.50 -4.78
N ASN A 57 -7.76 -4.68 -4.66
CA ASN A 57 -8.56 -3.92 -3.69
C ASN A 57 -9.74 -4.73 -3.13
N GLY A 58 -10.54 -4.09 -2.30
CA GLY A 58 -11.67 -4.71 -1.63
C GLY A 58 -12.90 -4.97 -2.49
N ALA A 59 -12.78 -4.93 -3.81
CA ALA A 59 -13.82 -5.22 -4.79
C ALA A 59 -15.08 -4.35 -4.74
N GLY A 60 -15.09 -3.23 -3.99
CA GLY A 60 -16.28 -2.38 -3.86
C GLY A 60 -16.66 -1.70 -5.19
N ASN A 61 -17.98 -1.60 -5.43
CA ASN A 61 -18.56 -1.00 -6.63
C ASN A 61 -18.86 0.52 -6.50
N MET A 62 -18.37 1.16 -5.44
CA MET A 62 -18.61 2.58 -5.16
C MET A 62 -17.34 3.29 -4.69
N GLY A 63 -17.40 4.63 -4.64
CA GLY A 63 -16.36 5.49 -4.11
C GLY A 63 -15.04 5.40 -4.87
N LEU A 64 -13.95 5.57 -4.17
CA LEU A 64 -12.60 5.53 -4.74
C LEU A 64 -12.20 4.11 -5.19
N MET A 65 -12.75 3.06 -4.57
CA MET A 65 -12.52 1.68 -5.02
C MET A 65 -13.02 1.47 -6.45
N ALA A 66 -14.24 1.92 -6.76
CA ALA A 66 -14.76 1.85 -8.10
C ALA A 66 -13.98 2.75 -9.07
N ALA A 67 -13.63 3.97 -8.63
CA ALA A 67 -12.90 4.93 -9.46
C ALA A 67 -11.54 4.38 -9.91
N VAL A 68 -10.73 3.91 -8.99
CA VAL A 68 -9.41 3.33 -9.33
C VAL A 68 -9.57 2.08 -10.20
N SER A 69 -10.52 1.19 -9.88
CA SER A 69 -10.77 -0.02 -10.66
C SER A 69 -11.19 0.28 -12.09
N ASN A 70 -12.14 1.21 -12.27
CA ASN A 70 -12.61 1.65 -13.58
C ASN A 70 -11.47 2.26 -14.42
N ALA A 71 -10.63 3.10 -13.81
CA ALA A 71 -9.51 3.72 -14.51
C ALA A 71 -8.46 2.69 -14.95
N VAL A 72 -8.13 1.72 -14.10
CA VAL A 72 -7.22 0.62 -14.47
C VAL A 72 -7.80 -0.17 -15.66
N LEU A 73 -9.07 -0.58 -15.58
CA LEU A 73 -9.72 -1.40 -16.61
C LEU A 73 -9.89 -0.65 -17.93
N ALA A 74 -10.29 0.63 -17.88
CA ALA A 74 -10.45 1.48 -19.06
C ALA A 74 -9.14 1.69 -19.84
N ASN A 75 -8.01 1.60 -19.16
CA ASN A 75 -6.67 1.69 -19.76
C ASN A 75 -6.01 0.33 -20.02
N GLY A 76 -6.80 -0.76 -20.08
CA GLY A 76 -6.33 -2.10 -20.43
C GLY A 76 -5.55 -2.82 -19.32
N GLY A 77 -5.53 -2.27 -18.11
CA GLY A 77 -4.90 -2.91 -16.93
C GLY A 77 -5.76 -4.01 -16.32
N LYS A 78 -5.31 -4.58 -15.22
CA LYS A 78 -5.97 -5.70 -14.53
C LYS A 78 -6.27 -5.34 -13.08
N VAL A 79 -7.45 -5.79 -12.59
CA VAL A 79 -7.87 -5.59 -11.21
C VAL A 79 -8.27 -6.93 -10.60
N THR A 80 -7.71 -7.23 -9.42
CA THR A 80 -8.14 -8.32 -8.55
C THR A 80 -8.90 -7.75 -7.37
N GLY A 81 -10.14 -8.15 -7.19
CA GLY A 81 -10.94 -7.82 -6.02
C GLY A 81 -10.94 -8.94 -5.02
N VAL A 82 -10.83 -8.63 -3.73
CA VAL A 82 -10.99 -9.61 -2.64
C VAL A 82 -12.15 -9.16 -1.76
N ILE A 83 -13.19 -9.99 -1.64
CA ILE A 83 -14.43 -9.61 -0.97
C ILE A 83 -14.97 -10.75 -0.09
N PRO A 84 -15.46 -10.45 1.12
CA PRO A 84 -16.16 -11.42 1.94
C PRO A 84 -17.50 -11.84 1.30
N ARG A 85 -17.85 -13.12 1.46
CA ARG A 85 -19.08 -13.70 0.92
C ARG A 85 -20.33 -12.87 1.24
N PHE A 86 -20.49 -12.46 2.51
CA PHE A 86 -21.65 -11.68 2.93
C PHE A 86 -21.79 -10.33 2.19
N MET A 87 -20.69 -9.69 1.82
CA MET A 87 -20.69 -8.44 1.03
C MET A 87 -21.08 -8.72 -0.44
N CYS A 88 -20.61 -9.86 -0.97
CA CYS A 88 -20.95 -10.31 -2.31
C CYS A 88 -22.46 -10.61 -2.44
N GLU A 89 -23.05 -11.24 -1.42
CA GLU A 89 -24.48 -11.52 -1.33
C GLU A 89 -25.35 -10.26 -1.29
N GLN A 90 -24.79 -9.15 -0.78
CA GLN A 90 -25.43 -7.83 -0.82
C GLN A 90 -25.29 -7.12 -2.17
N GLY A 91 -24.56 -7.67 -3.13
CA GLY A 91 -24.32 -7.07 -4.43
C GLY A 91 -23.33 -5.90 -4.42
N TRP A 92 -22.46 -5.82 -3.41
CA TRP A 92 -21.52 -4.70 -3.27
C TRP A 92 -20.27 -4.84 -4.13
N GLN A 93 -20.06 -5.99 -4.78
CA GLN A 93 -18.92 -6.23 -5.64
C GLN A 93 -19.02 -5.48 -6.96
N HIS A 94 -17.90 -5.01 -7.44
CA HIS A 94 -17.74 -4.47 -8.77
C HIS A 94 -17.81 -5.59 -9.83
N LYS A 95 -18.72 -5.46 -10.81
CA LYS A 95 -19.03 -6.54 -11.78
C LYS A 95 -18.03 -6.68 -12.92
N GLY A 96 -17.16 -5.68 -13.14
CA GLY A 96 -16.23 -5.64 -14.26
C GLY A 96 -14.78 -5.99 -13.91
N LEU A 97 -14.49 -6.50 -12.70
CA LEU A 97 -13.12 -6.85 -12.30
C LEU A 97 -12.55 -7.98 -13.15
N THR A 98 -11.22 -7.99 -13.35
CA THR A 98 -10.54 -9.06 -14.05
C THR A 98 -10.63 -10.38 -13.28
N ASP A 99 -10.41 -10.31 -11.97
CA ASP A 99 -10.49 -11.46 -11.07
C ASP A 99 -11.24 -11.06 -9.78
N LEU A 100 -12.02 -11.98 -9.24
CA LEU A 100 -12.74 -11.81 -7.97
C LEU A 100 -12.47 -13.00 -7.07
N GLU A 101 -11.85 -12.76 -5.91
CA GLU A 101 -11.68 -13.76 -4.86
C GLU A 101 -12.71 -13.54 -3.76
N ILE A 102 -13.53 -14.57 -3.49
CA ILE A 102 -14.51 -14.56 -2.41
C ILE A 102 -13.89 -15.29 -1.21
N VAL A 103 -13.87 -14.63 -0.06
CA VAL A 103 -13.35 -15.14 1.21
C VAL A 103 -14.47 -15.18 2.24
N ASP A 104 -14.25 -15.86 3.38
CA ASP A 104 -15.32 -16.02 4.38
C ASP A 104 -15.31 -14.89 5.42
N THR A 105 -14.15 -14.30 5.73
CA THR A 105 -14.01 -13.31 6.79
C THR A 105 -13.30 -12.01 6.32
N MET A 106 -13.49 -10.93 7.10
CA MET A 106 -12.74 -9.69 6.88
C MET A 106 -11.23 -9.87 7.13
N HIS A 107 -10.84 -10.77 8.03
CA HIS A 107 -9.43 -11.07 8.28
C HIS A 107 -8.77 -11.75 7.09
N GLU A 108 -9.44 -12.75 6.53
CA GLU A 108 -8.97 -13.43 5.31
C GLU A 108 -8.85 -12.46 4.14
N ARG A 109 -9.81 -11.54 3.97
CA ARG A 109 -9.76 -10.49 2.94
C ARG A 109 -8.47 -9.69 3.02
N LYS A 110 -8.17 -9.12 4.19
CA LYS A 110 -6.99 -8.29 4.41
C LYS A 110 -5.70 -9.08 4.22
N LEU A 111 -5.63 -10.27 4.81
CA LEU A 111 -4.50 -11.17 4.65
C LEU A 111 -4.28 -11.51 3.16
N ARG A 112 -5.36 -11.80 2.43
CA ARG A 112 -5.26 -12.18 1.03
C ARG A 112 -4.80 -11.02 0.15
N MET A 113 -5.33 -9.82 0.35
CA MET A 113 -4.87 -8.61 -0.35
C MET A 113 -3.37 -8.36 -0.13
N MET A 114 -2.87 -8.52 1.09
CA MET A 114 -1.46 -8.40 1.44
C MET A 114 -0.60 -9.46 0.75
N GLN A 115 -1.04 -10.72 0.70
CA GLN A 115 -0.32 -11.83 0.07
C GLN A 115 -0.17 -11.64 -1.44
N LEU A 116 -1.25 -11.18 -2.11
CA LEU A 116 -1.30 -10.97 -3.55
C LEU A 116 -0.44 -9.79 -4.04
N SER A 117 -0.10 -8.85 -3.15
CA SER A 117 0.48 -7.56 -3.55
C SER A 117 1.96 -7.46 -3.21
N ASP A 118 2.70 -6.68 -4.00
CA ASP A 118 4.12 -6.35 -3.81
C ASP A 118 4.33 -5.01 -3.10
N ALA A 119 3.27 -4.20 -2.99
CA ALA A 119 3.23 -2.92 -2.27
C ALA A 119 1.82 -2.64 -1.78
N ALA A 120 1.66 -1.71 -0.84
CA ALA A 120 0.38 -1.18 -0.38
C ALA A 120 0.32 0.33 -0.59
N VAL A 121 -0.84 0.83 -1.00
CA VAL A 121 -1.12 2.25 -1.20
C VAL A 121 -2.41 2.61 -0.47
N ALA A 122 -2.37 3.67 0.34
CA ALA A 122 -3.54 4.25 0.97
C ALA A 122 -3.92 5.57 0.29
N LEU A 123 -5.05 5.59 -0.41
CA LEU A 123 -5.77 6.80 -0.83
C LEU A 123 -6.68 7.27 0.31
N PRO A 124 -7.18 8.53 0.27
CA PRO A 124 -8.12 9.03 1.28
C PRO A 124 -9.27 8.07 1.56
N GLY A 125 -9.57 7.86 2.85
CA GLY A 125 -10.62 6.93 3.26
C GLY A 125 -11.02 7.05 4.73
N GLY A 126 -12.03 6.29 5.12
CA GLY A 126 -12.55 6.25 6.49
C GLY A 126 -11.90 5.17 7.35
N CYS A 127 -12.61 4.77 8.42
CA CYS A 127 -12.10 3.80 9.41
C CYS A 127 -11.62 2.48 8.78
N GLY A 128 -12.34 1.94 7.78
CA GLY A 128 -11.91 0.70 7.11
C GLY A 128 -10.57 0.86 6.39
N THR A 129 -10.35 1.99 5.72
CA THR A 129 -9.07 2.30 5.07
C THR A 129 -7.95 2.47 6.11
N LEU A 130 -8.24 3.13 7.22
CA LEU A 130 -7.28 3.31 8.32
C LEU A 130 -6.97 1.97 8.99
N GLU A 131 -7.94 1.11 9.18
CA GLU A 131 -7.75 -0.23 9.75
C GLU A 131 -6.83 -1.08 8.86
N GLU A 132 -7.06 -1.10 7.54
CA GLU A 132 -6.20 -1.79 6.58
C GLU A 132 -4.78 -1.22 6.59
N LEU A 133 -4.63 0.11 6.61
CA LEU A 133 -3.34 0.79 6.66
C LEU A 133 -2.58 0.49 7.97
N PHE A 134 -3.22 0.61 9.13
CA PHE A 134 -2.58 0.34 10.41
C PHE A 134 -2.20 -1.13 10.58
N GLU A 135 -2.97 -2.04 10.00
CA GLU A 135 -2.61 -3.47 10.02
C GLU A 135 -1.29 -3.72 9.26
N VAL A 136 -1.12 -3.20 8.04
CA VAL A 136 0.13 -3.39 7.28
C VAL A 136 1.30 -2.63 7.91
N ILE A 137 1.08 -1.45 8.53
CA ILE A 137 2.09 -0.75 9.32
C ILE A 137 2.54 -1.62 10.49
N THR A 138 1.59 -2.18 11.25
CA THR A 138 1.89 -3.07 12.38
C THR A 138 2.64 -4.33 11.93
N TRP A 139 2.21 -4.95 10.84
CA TRP A 139 2.93 -6.11 10.30
C TRP A 139 4.34 -5.76 9.85
N LYS A 140 4.56 -4.56 9.32
CA LYS A 140 5.90 -4.10 8.95
C LYS A 140 6.77 -3.84 10.18
N GLN A 141 6.22 -3.24 11.25
CA GLN A 141 6.92 -3.13 12.55
C GLN A 141 7.36 -4.49 13.09
N LEU A 142 6.52 -5.51 12.92
CA LEU A 142 6.79 -6.89 13.37
C LEU A 142 7.64 -7.69 12.37
N GLY A 143 8.07 -7.11 11.25
CA GLY A 143 8.82 -7.81 10.20
C GLY A 143 8.03 -8.93 9.51
N LEU A 144 6.70 -8.85 9.51
CA LEU A 144 5.79 -9.75 8.80
C LEU A 144 5.48 -9.26 7.38
N TYR A 145 5.62 -7.95 7.14
CA TYR A 145 5.43 -7.28 5.87
C TYR A 145 6.68 -6.46 5.55
N LEU A 146 7.37 -6.76 4.45
CA LEU A 146 8.65 -6.13 4.11
C LEU A 146 8.55 -5.22 2.87
N LYS A 147 7.34 -5.09 2.32
CA LYS A 147 7.06 -4.42 1.06
C LYS A 147 6.85 -2.90 1.27
N PRO A 148 6.93 -2.07 0.23
CA PRO A 148 6.62 -0.64 0.30
C PRO A 148 5.20 -0.37 0.80
N ILE A 149 5.03 0.69 1.59
CA ILE A 149 3.74 1.27 1.98
C ILE A 149 3.80 2.73 1.58
N VAL A 150 2.83 3.19 0.77
CA VAL A 150 2.73 4.59 0.32
C VAL A 150 1.40 5.18 0.77
N ILE A 151 1.46 6.37 1.37
CA ILE A 151 0.30 7.16 1.77
C ILE A 151 0.18 8.33 0.80
N VAL A 152 -0.92 8.40 0.06
CA VAL A 152 -1.20 9.48 -0.89
C VAL A 152 -1.99 10.57 -0.17
N ASN A 153 -1.30 11.66 0.20
CA ASN A 153 -1.81 12.75 1.04
C ASN A 153 -2.52 13.84 0.24
N VAL A 154 -3.40 13.47 -0.67
CA VAL A 154 -4.17 14.40 -1.51
C VAL A 154 -4.88 15.44 -0.65
N GLU A 155 -4.71 16.74 -1.00
CA GLU A 155 -5.35 17.85 -0.27
C GLU A 155 -5.04 17.86 1.24
N ASN A 156 -3.87 17.35 1.64
CA ASN A 156 -3.47 17.23 3.04
C ASN A 156 -4.42 16.39 3.92
N PHE A 157 -5.16 15.45 3.29
CA PHE A 157 -6.16 14.63 3.97
C PHE A 157 -5.56 13.83 5.14
N TYR A 158 -4.34 13.30 4.96
CA TYR A 158 -3.66 12.50 5.98
C TYR A 158 -2.75 13.30 6.90
N THR A 159 -2.59 14.61 6.70
CA THR A 159 -1.71 15.44 7.55
C THR A 159 -2.01 15.32 9.05
N PRO A 160 -3.27 15.32 9.54
CA PRO A 160 -3.53 15.11 10.97
C PRO A 160 -3.09 13.74 11.47
N LEU A 161 -3.27 12.68 10.66
CA LEU A 161 -2.82 11.32 10.99
C LEU A 161 -1.29 11.23 11.03
N LEU A 162 -0.61 11.81 10.05
CA LEU A 162 0.86 11.84 9.99
C LEU A 162 1.44 12.57 11.19
N ASN A 163 0.86 13.70 11.58
CA ASN A 163 1.25 14.42 12.78
C ASN A 163 1.04 13.58 14.06
N TYR A 164 -0.04 12.82 14.12
CA TYR A 164 -0.28 11.91 15.25
C TYR A 164 0.73 10.77 15.29
N LEU A 165 1.10 10.18 14.15
CA LEU A 165 2.15 9.16 14.06
C LEU A 165 3.51 9.71 14.52
N GLU A 166 3.86 10.96 14.18
CA GLU A 166 5.06 11.63 14.71
C GLU A 166 5.00 11.79 16.23
N GLN A 167 3.85 12.17 16.80
CA GLN A 167 3.68 12.23 18.25
C GLN A 167 3.89 10.86 18.93
N LEU A 168 3.45 9.75 18.29
CA LEU A 168 3.71 8.41 18.81
C LEU A 168 5.20 8.07 18.81
N ILE A 169 5.95 8.53 17.80
CA ILE A 169 7.39 8.31 17.71
C ILE A 169 8.12 9.17 18.75
N ASP A 170 7.78 10.46 18.84
CA ASP A 170 8.41 11.39 19.79
C ASP A 170 8.10 11.00 21.24
N GLY A 171 6.88 10.49 21.49
CA GLY A 171 6.46 9.94 22.79
C GLY A 171 6.98 8.54 23.09
N GLN A 172 7.80 7.95 22.23
CA GLN A 172 8.40 6.61 22.35
C GLN A 172 7.39 5.43 22.36
N PHE A 173 6.14 5.66 21.90
CA PHE A 173 5.20 4.58 21.61
C PHE A 173 5.58 3.83 20.32
N MET A 174 6.34 4.48 19.45
CA MET A 174 6.96 3.91 18.26
C MET A 174 8.45 4.30 18.25
N ARG A 175 9.28 3.48 17.60
CA ARG A 175 10.73 3.76 17.51
C ARG A 175 11.01 4.79 16.42
N PRO A 176 12.12 5.57 16.51
CA PRO A 176 12.52 6.53 15.48
C PRO A 176 12.64 5.93 14.07
N ILE A 177 13.10 4.68 13.96
CA ILE A 177 13.22 3.95 12.68
C ILE A 177 11.86 3.71 12.01
N HIS A 178 10.76 3.73 12.77
CA HIS A 178 9.43 3.48 12.22
C HIS A 178 8.95 4.61 11.30
N ARG A 179 9.63 5.77 11.26
CA ARG A 179 9.42 6.79 10.21
C ARG A 179 9.68 6.27 8.81
N ASP A 180 10.51 5.25 8.69
CA ASP A 180 10.87 4.63 7.42
C ASP A 180 9.90 3.50 6.97
N ILE A 181 8.83 3.24 7.75
CA ILE A 181 7.83 2.22 7.42
C ILE A 181 7.02 2.60 6.18
N TRP A 182 6.69 3.88 6.03
CA TRP A 182 5.88 4.40 4.92
C TRP A 182 6.57 5.54 4.18
N THR A 183 6.16 5.75 2.96
CA THR A 183 6.50 6.93 2.15
C THR A 183 5.23 7.77 1.97
N VAL A 184 5.34 9.09 2.08
CA VAL A 184 4.22 10.01 1.84
C VAL A 184 4.45 10.73 0.52
N ILE A 185 3.40 10.81 -0.30
CA ILE A 185 3.36 11.59 -1.53
C ILE A 185 2.09 12.42 -1.57
N ASP A 186 2.14 13.59 -2.20
CA ASP A 186 0.97 14.48 -2.31
C ASP A 186 0.15 14.23 -3.57
N SER A 187 0.76 13.57 -4.56
CA SER A 187 0.15 13.29 -5.86
C SER A 187 0.40 11.87 -6.32
N PRO A 188 -0.59 11.20 -7.00
CA PRO A 188 -0.40 9.89 -7.61
C PRO A 188 0.72 9.84 -8.64
N GLU A 189 1.10 10.95 -9.26
CA GLU A 189 2.22 11.05 -10.20
C GLU A 189 3.54 10.56 -9.63
N ASP A 190 3.73 10.74 -8.32
CA ASP A 190 4.98 10.38 -7.66
C ASP A 190 5.05 8.92 -7.24
N ILE A 191 3.99 8.12 -7.49
CA ILE A 191 3.86 6.75 -6.96
C ILE A 191 5.00 5.83 -7.41
N MET A 192 5.41 5.90 -8.66
CA MET A 192 6.46 5.05 -9.19
C MET A 192 7.83 5.39 -8.57
N GLN A 193 8.06 6.67 -8.29
CA GLN A 193 9.27 7.12 -7.59
C GLN A 193 9.21 6.71 -6.11
N ALA A 194 8.05 6.86 -5.46
CA ALA A 194 7.85 6.44 -4.08
C ALA A 194 8.15 4.95 -3.85
N PHE A 195 7.81 4.10 -4.80
CA PHE A 195 8.15 2.67 -4.74
C PHE A 195 9.66 2.43 -4.80
N LYS A 196 10.40 3.19 -5.62
CA LYS A 196 11.86 3.09 -5.75
C LYS A 196 12.58 3.62 -4.52
N ASP A 197 12.05 4.68 -3.92
CA ASP A 197 12.64 5.37 -2.78
C ASP A 197 12.27 4.70 -1.44
N ALA A 198 11.32 3.75 -1.44
CA ALA A 198 10.93 3.02 -0.25
C ALA A 198 12.15 2.34 0.38
N LYS A 199 12.38 2.64 1.66
CA LYS A 199 13.53 2.09 2.36
C LYS A 199 13.39 0.58 2.54
N PRO A 200 14.46 -0.19 2.30
CA PRO A 200 14.48 -1.61 2.56
C PRO A 200 14.12 -1.89 4.03
N TRP A 201 13.27 -2.88 4.25
CA TRP A 201 12.86 -3.30 5.57
C TRP A 201 13.24 -4.76 5.80
N ASP A 202 13.88 -5.06 6.94
CA ASP A 202 14.40 -6.39 7.24
C ASP A 202 13.55 -7.09 8.31
N ALA A 203 13.32 -8.37 8.13
CA ALA A 203 12.69 -9.24 9.14
C ALA A 203 13.48 -9.33 10.46
N GLY A 204 14.76 -8.99 10.45
CA GLY A 204 15.62 -8.89 11.65
C GLY A 204 15.12 -7.88 12.69
N VAL A 205 14.23 -6.94 12.32
CA VAL A 205 13.55 -6.04 13.27
C VAL A 205 12.84 -6.79 14.40
N ARG A 206 12.45 -8.06 14.19
CA ARG A 206 11.87 -8.94 15.22
C ARG A 206 12.77 -9.13 16.43
N LYS A 207 14.09 -9.22 16.22
CA LYS A 207 15.07 -9.40 17.31
C LYS A 207 15.12 -8.19 18.26
N ASN A 208 14.69 -7.03 17.74
CA ASN A 208 14.65 -5.78 18.46
C ASN A 208 13.21 -5.36 18.81
N ALA A 209 12.22 -6.23 18.59
CA ALA A 209 10.81 -5.92 18.83
C ALA A 209 10.43 -5.95 20.32
N ALA A 210 11.26 -6.56 21.18
CA ALA A 210 11.12 -6.41 22.62
C ALA A 210 11.46 -4.98 23.02
N ILE A 211 10.47 -4.25 23.50
CA ILE A 211 10.57 -2.93 24.13
C ILE A 211 11.09 -3.13 25.55
#